data_007418d7a09ec37b74446d6079219873
#
_entry.id   007418d7a09ec37b74446d6079219873
#
_cell.length_a   1.000
_cell.length_b   1.000
_cell.length_c   1.000
_cell.angle_alpha   90.00
_cell.angle_beta   90.00
_cell.angle_gamma   90.00
#
_symmetry.space_group_name_H-M   'P 1'
#
loop_
_entity.id
_entity.type
_entity.pdbx_description
1 polymer ?
#
loop_
_entity_poly.entity_id
_entity_poly.type
_entity_poly.pdbx_seq_one_letter_code
_entity_poly.pdbx_strand_id
1 'polypeptide(L)'
;MKETDIQAPTLSSRNTVHVVRRLWHMSMMTLIAYLYWTYFTKEQALLLITTVGTVFLLGDCFRLKYDTLNQAILKVLGRIMRKNELTSQSAMAPFILALFIVVMLFSKPIAIMAILYLGVGDPVASIVGLYYGKTKLFGTRKSFEGFAANFLVSTILTYIILFSFHLGGHALPLISLIGGLGASLAEASPLVTDDNLHVPIISACILWLSLTFL
;
A
#
# COMPACT_ATOMS: atom_id res chain seq x y z
N MET A 1 -39.32 22.29 -5.48
CA MET A 1 -38.10 21.50 -5.21
C MET A 1 -36.96 22.20 -5.93
N LYS A 2 -36.01 22.81 -5.20
CA LYS A 2 -34.83 23.43 -5.81
C LYS A 2 -33.82 22.35 -6.08
N GLU A 3 -33.53 22.07 -7.37
CA GLU A 3 -32.35 21.31 -7.77
C GLU A 3 -31.12 22.05 -7.25
N THR A 4 -30.47 21.46 -6.26
CA THR A 4 -29.14 21.90 -5.84
C THR A 4 -28.18 21.45 -6.93
N ASP A 5 -27.75 22.39 -7.77
CA ASP A 5 -26.64 22.24 -8.71
C ASP A 5 -25.38 21.79 -7.94
N ILE A 6 -25.16 20.48 -7.90
CA ILE A 6 -23.90 19.92 -7.44
C ILE A 6 -22.90 20.15 -8.57
N GLN A 7 -22.23 21.28 -8.54
CA GLN A 7 -21.14 21.57 -9.48
C GLN A 7 -20.12 20.44 -9.43
N ALA A 8 -19.85 19.85 -10.59
CA ALA A 8 -18.82 18.83 -10.73
C ALA A 8 -17.47 19.39 -10.23
N PRO A 9 -16.73 18.68 -9.35
CA PRO A 9 -15.49 19.20 -8.79
C PRO A 9 -14.48 19.54 -9.89
N THR A 10 -13.84 20.69 -9.79
CA THR A 10 -12.80 21.14 -10.73
C THR A 10 -11.61 20.17 -10.74
N LEU A 11 -10.83 20.12 -11.82
CA LEU A 11 -9.64 19.26 -11.94
C LEU A 11 -8.65 19.47 -10.77
N SER A 12 -8.50 20.71 -10.31
CA SER A 12 -7.68 21.09 -9.14
C SER A 12 -8.19 20.42 -7.86
N SER A 13 -9.50 20.42 -7.60
CA SER A 13 -10.07 19.81 -6.41
C SER A 13 -9.98 18.27 -6.42
N ARG A 14 -10.05 17.64 -7.59
CA ARG A 14 -9.84 16.19 -7.75
C ARG A 14 -8.41 15.78 -7.40
N ASN A 15 -7.42 16.52 -7.90
CA ASN A 15 -6.01 16.25 -7.61
C ASN A 15 -5.70 16.41 -6.12
N THR A 16 -6.23 17.43 -5.45
CA THR A 16 -6.04 17.66 -4.02
C THR A 16 -6.61 16.50 -3.19
N VAL A 17 -7.82 16.04 -3.48
CA VAL A 17 -8.42 14.89 -2.78
C VAL A 17 -7.59 13.61 -2.98
N HIS A 18 -7.06 13.38 -4.18
CA HIS A 18 -6.19 12.24 -4.44
C HIS A 18 -4.89 12.30 -3.64
N VAL A 19 -4.25 13.45 -3.53
CA VAL A 19 -3.01 13.63 -2.75
C VAL A 19 -3.28 13.43 -1.25
N VAL A 20 -4.31 14.03 -0.69
CA VAL A 20 -4.66 13.88 0.74
C VAL A 20 -4.88 12.41 1.11
N ARG A 21 -5.63 11.66 0.28
CA ARG A 21 -5.83 10.22 0.52
C ARG A 21 -4.53 9.42 0.48
N ARG A 22 -3.60 9.75 -0.43
CA ARG A 22 -2.30 9.09 -0.52
C ARG A 22 -1.41 9.39 0.68
N LEU A 23 -1.40 10.65 1.12
CA LEU A 23 -0.67 11.04 2.33
C LEU A 23 -1.25 10.34 3.57
N TRP A 24 -2.57 10.24 3.68
CA TRP A 24 -3.21 9.46 4.74
C TRP A 24 -2.79 7.99 4.71
N HIS A 25 -2.86 7.36 3.55
CA HIS A 25 -2.43 5.97 3.36
C HIS A 25 -0.95 5.79 3.75
N MET A 26 -0.07 6.67 3.26
CA MET A 26 1.34 6.67 3.60
C MET A 26 1.58 6.79 5.10
N SER A 27 0.91 7.71 5.78
CA SER A 27 1.05 7.90 7.22
C SER A 27 0.60 6.67 8.00
N MET A 28 -0.55 6.08 7.65
CA MET A 28 -1.07 4.88 8.31
C MET A 28 -0.17 3.67 8.11
N MET A 29 0.31 3.42 6.89
CA MET A 29 1.19 2.29 6.61
C MET A 29 2.55 2.44 7.28
N THR A 30 3.12 3.64 7.28
CA THR A 30 4.36 3.94 8.00
C THR A 30 4.19 3.73 9.51
N LEU A 31 3.05 4.16 10.08
CA LEU A 31 2.74 3.91 11.48
C LEU A 31 2.61 2.41 11.79
N ILE A 32 1.92 1.65 10.95
CA ILE A 32 1.79 0.18 11.10
C ILE A 32 3.18 -0.48 11.05
N ALA A 33 4.01 -0.11 10.07
CA ALA A 33 5.37 -0.63 9.94
C ALA A 33 6.23 -0.29 11.16
N TYR A 34 6.16 0.94 11.65
CA TYR A 34 6.87 1.41 12.84
C TYR A 34 6.42 0.68 14.11
N LEU A 35 5.11 0.54 14.33
CA LEU A 35 4.57 -0.18 15.48
C LEU A 35 4.97 -1.65 15.44
N TYR A 36 4.90 -2.28 14.26
CA TYR A 36 5.35 -3.66 14.10
C TYR A 36 6.85 -3.77 14.36
N TRP A 37 7.66 -2.86 13.86
CA TRP A 37 9.11 -2.87 14.09
C TRP A 37 9.44 -2.80 15.59
N THR A 38 8.83 -1.86 16.31
CA THR A 38 9.26 -1.49 17.68
C THR A 38 8.61 -2.31 18.78
N TYR A 39 7.32 -2.63 18.64
CA TYR A 39 6.51 -3.10 19.77
C TYR A 39 5.99 -4.53 19.63
N PHE A 40 5.81 -5.04 18.41
CA PHE A 40 5.14 -6.33 18.23
C PHE A 40 6.10 -7.44 17.82
N THR A 41 5.97 -8.62 18.44
CA THR A 41 6.52 -9.86 17.88
C THR A 41 5.69 -10.30 16.67
N LYS A 42 6.17 -11.30 15.92
CA LYS A 42 5.45 -11.87 14.77
C LYS A 42 4.10 -12.44 15.21
N GLU A 43 4.07 -13.17 16.31
CA GLU A 43 2.88 -13.81 16.86
C GLU A 43 1.84 -12.78 17.32
N GLN A 44 2.29 -11.74 18.01
CA GLN A 44 1.43 -10.63 18.44
C GLN A 44 0.85 -9.89 17.25
N ALA A 45 1.66 -9.64 16.21
CA ALA A 45 1.19 -9.00 14.99
C ALA A 45 0.15 -9.86 14.26
N LEU A 46 0.38 -11.17 14.12
CA LEU A 46 -0.58 -12.10 13.53
C LEU A 46 -1.90 -12.12 14.31
N LEU A 47 -1.84 -12.19 15.65
CA LEU A 47 -3.04 -12.14 16.50
C LEU A 47 -3.81 -10.84 16.28
N LEU A 48 -3.11 -9.71 16.28
CA LEU A 48 -3.71 -8.39 16.06
C LEU A 48 -4.35 -8.28 14.67
N ILE A 49 -3.62 -8.67 13.61
CA ILE A 49 -4.11 -8.65 12.23
C ILE A 49 -5.36 -9.53 12.09
N THR A 50 -5.33 -10.74 12.66
CA THR A 50 -6.47 -11.66 12.62
C THR A 50 -7.67 -11.10 13.34
N THR A 51 -7.50 -10.59 14.57
CA THR A 51 -8.60 -10.07 15.39
C THR A 51 -9.19 -8.81 14.78
N VAL A 52 -8.36 -7.78 14.53
CA VAL A 52 -8.81 -6.51 13.97
C VAL A 52 -9.31 -6.69 12.54
N GLY A 53 -8.60 -7.52 11.76
CA GLY A 53 -8.97 -7.84 10.39
C GLY A 53 -10.33 -8.52 10.30
N THR A 54 -10.59 -9.52 11.15
CA THR A 54 -11.90 -10.20 11.20
C THR A 54 -13.02 -9.22 11.55
N VAL A 55 -12.84 -8.39 12.59
CA VAL A 55 -13.83 -7.37 12.98
C VAL A 55 -14.09 -6.40 11.82
N PHE A 56 -13.03 -5.96 11.14
CA PHE A 56 -13.17 -5.05 10.00
C PHE A 56 -13.90 -5.71 8.83
N LEU A 57 -13.53 -6.94 8.46
CA LEU A 57 -14.15 -7.66 7.34
C LEU A 57 -15.63 -7.96 7.61
N LEU A 58 -15.97 -8.36 8.84
CA LEU A 58 -17.36 -8.53 9.25
C LEU A 58 -18.13 -7.20 9.18
N GLY A 59 -17.52 -6.12 9.71
CA GLY A 59 -18.10 -4.77 9.62
C GLY A 59 -18.36 -4.31 8.19
N ASP A 60 -17.41 -4.60 7.27
CA ASP A 60 -17.56 -4.27 5.84
C ASP A 60 -18.67 -5.10 5.17
N CYS A 61 -18.81 -6.39 5.53
CA CYS A 61 -19.93 -7.23 5.07
C CYS A 61 -21.28 -6.72 5.61
N PHE A 62 -21.35 -6.37 6.90
CA PHE A 62 -22.58 -5.83 7.50
C PHE A 62 -22.97 -4.48 6.90
N ARG A 63 -22.00 -3.61 6.65
CA ARG A 63 -22.20 -2.31 5.98
C ARG A 63 -22.90 -2.50 4.62
N LEU A 64 -22.43 -3.44 3.82
CA LEU A 64 -23.00 -3.70 2.50
C LEU A 64 -24.39 -4.34 2.55
N LYS A 65 -24.75 -4.97 3.67
CA LYS A 65 -26.05 -5.60 3.86
C LYS A 65 -27.12 -4.63 4.40
N TYR A 66 -26.72 -3.62 5.19
CA TYR A 66 -27.61 -2.68 5.87
C TYR A 66 -27.34 -1.24 5.42
N ASP A 67 -28.25 -0.65 4.63
CA ASP A 67 -28.11 0.71 4.07
C ASP A 67 -27.92 1.79 5.13
N THR A 68 -28.64 1.68 6.26
CA THR A 68 -28.49 2.65 7.37
C THR A 68 -27.09 2.66 7.95
N LEU A 69 -26.49 1.49 8.11
CA LEU A 69 -25.09 1.34 8.59
C LEU A 69 -24.10 1.86 7.53
N ASN A 70 -24.34 1.53 6.25
CA ASN A 70 -23.51 2.03 5.16
C ASN A 70 -23.50 3.56 5.13
N GLN A 71 -24.67 4.19 5.19
CA GLN A 71 -24.78 5.65 5.20
C GLN A 71 -24.07 6.28 6.42
N ALA A 72 -24.19 5.67 7.60
CA ALA A 72 -23.51 6.15 8.79
C ALA A 72 -21.96 6.11 8.64
N ILE A 73 -21.43 5.00 8.12
CA ILE A 73 -19.99 4.84 7.85
C ILE A 73 -19.53 5.80 6.75
N LEU A 74 -20.31 5.97 5.68
CA LEU A 74 -19.98 6.88 4.57
C LEU A 74 -19.95 8.35 5.00
N LYS A 75 -20.73 8.77 5.98
CA LYS A 75 -20.65 10.14 6.57
C LYS A 75 -19.27 10.41 7.18
N VAL A 76 -18.64 9.40 7.78
CA VAL A 76 -17.34 9.54 8.47
C VAL A 76 -16.18 9.24 7.51
N LEU A 77 -16.23 8.11 6.81
CA LEU A 77 -15.11 7.59 6.02
C LEU A 77 -15.23 7.86 4.51
N GLY A 78 -16.38 8.28 4.01
CA GLY A 78 -16.64 8.39 2.57
C GLY A 78 -15.67 9.33 1.83
N ARG A 79 -15.06 10.31 2.54
CA ARG A 79 -14.07 11.22 1.95
C ARG A 79 -12.73 10.54 1.60
N ILE A 80 -12.39 9.44 2.29
CA ILE A 80 -11.14 8.70 2.08
C ILE A 80 -11.35 7.40 1.30
N MET A 81 -12.58 6.96 1.13
CA MET A 81 -12.95 5.78 0.35
C MET A 81 -12.91 6.05 -1.16
N ARG A 82 -12.65 5.00 -1.95
CA ARG A 82 -12.76 5.05 -3.42
C ARG A 82 -14.26 5.06 -3.82
N LYS A 83 -14.60 5.65 -4.98
CA LYS A 83 -16.00 5.70 -5.43
C LYS A 83 -16.67 4.33 -5.56
N ASN A 84 -15.93 3.32 -6.03
CA ASN A 84 -16.42 1.96 -6.13
C ASN A 84 -16.62 1.29 -4.76
N GLU A 85 -15.86 1.68 -3.73
CA GLU A 85 -16.00 1.14 -2.37
C GLU A 85 -17.27 1.62 -1.66
N LEU A 86 -17.97 2.63 -2.19
CA LEU A 86 -19.23 3.08 -1.61
C LEU A 86 -20.33 2.02 -1.69
N THR A 87 -20.27 1.16 -2.71
CA THR A 87 -21.25 0.10 -2.99
C THR A 87 -20.64 -1.30 -3.10
N SER A 88 -19.32 -1.43 -2.92
CA SER A 88 -18.59 -2.70 -2.96
C SER A 88 -17.65 -2.82 -1.75
N GLN A 89 -16.99 -3.97 -1.64
CA GLN A 89 -16.02 -4.21 -0.58
C GLN A 89 -14.88 -3.16 -0.60
N SER A 90 -14.42 -2.81 0.58
CA SER A 90 -13.31 -1.88 0.78
C SER A 90 -11.98 -2.50 0.32
N ALA A 91 -11.08 -1.66 -0.20
CA ALA A 91 -9.69 -2.02 -0.49
C ALA A 91 -8.89 -2.46 0.75
N MET A 92 -9.46 -2.31 1.95
CA MET A 92 -8.88 -2.85 3.18
C MET A 92 -8.89 -4.39 3.22
N ALA A 93 -9.86 -5.06 2.58
CA ALA A 93 -9.93 -6.52 2.57
C ALA A 93 -8.69 -7.16 1.89
N PRO A 94 -8.32 -6.81 0.65
CA PRO A 94 -7.09 -7.30 0.03
C PRO A 94 -5.83 -6.87 0.79
N PHE A 95 -5.81 -5.68 1.41
CA PHE A 95 -4.70 -5.25 2.24
C PHE A 95 -4.52 -6.11 3.50
N ILE A 96 -5.59 -6.37 4.25
CA ILE A 96 -5.53 -7.22 5.46
C ILE A 96 -5.05 -8.62 5.11
N LEU A 97 -5.53 -9.18 4.01
CA LEU A 97 -5.09 -10.49 3.51
C LEU A 97 -3.59 -10.48 3.16
N ALA A 98 -3.13 -9.48 2.43
CA ALA A 98 -1.71 -9.34 2.09
C ALA A 98 -0.84 -9.19 3.34
N LEU A 99 -1.26 -8.34 4.29
CA LEU A 99 -0.55 -8.13 5.54
C LEU A 99 -0.43 -9.43 6.35
N PHE A 100 -1.53 -10.19 6.45
CA PHE A 100 -1.54 -11.49 7.11
C PHE A 100 -0.55 -12.46 6.43
N ILE A 101 -0.62 -12.61 5.10
CA ILE A 101 0.25 -13.50 4.32
C ILE A 101 1.72 -13.12 4.51
N VAL A 102 2.05 -11.83 4.37
CA VAL A 102 3.43 -11.36 4.42
C VAL A 102 4.02 -11.53 5.82
N VAL A 103 3.27 -11.19 6.88
CA VAL A 103 3.72 -11.39 8.26
C VAL A 103 3.82 -12.88 8.60
N MET A 104 2.93 -13.71 8.08
CA MET A 104 2.93 -15.16 8.33
C MET A 104 4.13 -15.86 7.66
N LEU A 105 4.40 -15.55 6.40
CA LEU A 105 5.36 -16.31 5.60
C LEU A 105 6.80 -15.79 5.70
N PHE A 106 6.99 -14.49 5.89
CA PHE A 106 8.32 -13.88 5.82
C PHE A 106 8.86 -13.49 7.20
N SER A 107 10.16 -13.22 7.24
CA SER A 107 10.80 -12.65 8.42
C SER A 107 10.34 -11.21 8.67
N LYS A 108 10.45 -10.75 9.91
CA LYS A 108 9.99 -9.41 10.32
C LYS A 108 10.55 -8.28 9.44
N PRO A 109 11.86 -8.20 9.11
CA PRO A 109 12.38 -7.16 8.23
C PRO A 109 11.72 -7.16 6.85
N ILE A 110 11.53 -8.34 6.23
CA ILE A 110 10.90 -8.46 4.91
C ILE A 110 9.44 -8.01 4.97
N ALA A 111 8.70 -8.40 6.02
CA ALA A 111 7.33 -7.98 6.20
C ALA A 111 7.20 -6.45 6.38
N ILE A 112 8.09 -5.83 7.17
CA ILE A 112 8.16 -4.38 7.32
C ILE A 112 8.42 -3.71 5.96
N MET A 113 9.36 -4.24 5.17
CA MET A 113 9.66 -3.71 3.84
C MET A 113 8.46 -3.80 2.90
N ALA A 114 7.75 -4.93 2.87
CA ALA A 114 6.57 -5.10 2.04
C ALA A 114 5.46 -4.08 2.39
N ILE A 115 5.26 -3.79 3.68
CA ILE A 115 4.32 -2.75 4.15
C ILE A 115 4.78 -1.37 3.68
N LEU A 116 6.08 -1.07 3.76
CA LEU A 116 6.63 0.23 3.35
C LEU A 116 6.64 0.41 1.83
N TYR A 117 6.86 -0.64 1.05
CA TYR A 117 6.77 -0.57 -0.41
C TYR A 117 5.37 -0.18 -0.88
N LEU A 118 4.33 -0.78 -0.29
CA LEU A 118 2.95 -0.38 -0.54
C LEU A 118 2.63 0.98 0.07
N GLY A 119 3.10 1.23 1.31
CA GLY A 119 2.73 2.41 2.09
C GLY A 119 3.43 3.69 1.65
N VAL A 120 4.66 3.61 1.16
CA VAL A 120 5.46 4.77 0.77
C VAL A 120 5.77 4.74 -0.73
N GLY A 121 6.21 3.59 -1.25
CA GLY A 121 6.58 3.43 -2.65
C GLY A 121 5.43 3.74 -3.62
N ASP A 122 4.27 3.09 -3.44
CA ASP A 122 3.09 3.31 -4.29
C ASP A 122 2.56 4.77 -4.23
N PRO A 123 2.35 5.40 -3.06
CA PRO A 123 1.97 6.81 -3.01
C PRO A 123 2.98 7.75 -3.69
N VAL A 124 4.28 7.52 -3.51
CA VAL A 124 5.32 8.33 -4.15
C VAL A 124 5.27 8.16 -5.68
N ALA A 125 5.22 6.92 -6.19
CA ALA A 125 5.04 6.65 -7.62
C ALA A 125 3.83 7.38 -8.19
N SER A 126 2.75 7.30 -7.47
CA SER A 126 1.46 7.84 -7.85
C SER A 126 1.44 9.38 -7.84
N ILE A 127 2.08 10.02 -6.85
CA ILE A 127 2.19 11.50 -6.77
C ILE A 127 3.13 12.00 -7.87
N VAL A 128 4.32 11.41 -8.00
CA VAL A 128 5.28 11.80 -9.05
C VAL A 128 4.71 11.55 -10.44
N GLY A 129 4.05 10.41 -10.66
CA GLY A 129 3.38 10.09 -11.91
C GLY A 129 2.23 11.04 -12.26
N LEU A 130 1.53 11.59 -11.25
CA LEU A 130 0.47 12.58 -11.44
C LEU A 130 0.99 13.94 -11.90
N TYR A 131 2.10 14.42 -11.29
CA TYR A 131 2.62 15.76 -11.53
C TYR A 131 3.67 15.81 -12.65
N TYR A 132 4.46 14.77 -12.80
CA TYR A 132 5.61 14.74 -13.71
C TYR A 132 5.54 13.65 -14.78
N GLY A 133 4.56 12.72 -14.70
CA GLY A 133 4.45 11.56 -15.57
C GLY A 133 4.17 11.92 -17.03
N LYS A 134 5.16 11.83 -17.89
CA LYS A 134 5.07 12.06 -19.36
C LYS A 134 5.00 10.74 -20.12
N THR A 135 5.82 9.76 -19.76
CA THR A 135 5.97 8.49 -20.45
C THR A 135 5.13 7.41 -19.76
N LYS A 136 4.15 6.83 -20.47
CA LYS A 136 3.32 5.75 -19.93
C LYS A 136 4.03 4.40 -20.01
N LEU A 137 3.88 3.59 -18.96
CA LEU A 137 4.41 2.23 -18.90
C LEU A 137 3.34 1.21 -19.27
N PHE A 138 3.72 0.22 -20.06
CA PHE A 138 2.91 -0.96 -20.43
C PHE A 138 1.47 -0.62 -20.89
N GLY A 139 1.25 0.54 -21.50
CA GLY A 139 -0.08 1.00 -21.91
C GLY A 139 -1.04 1.28 -20.75
N THR A 140 -0.55 1.34 -19.52
CA THR A 140 -1.34 1.59 -18.30
C THR A 140 -1.42 3.09 -17.97
N ARG A 141 -2.06 3.43 -16.86
CA ARG A 141 -2.08 4.80 -16.32
C ARG A 141 -0.78 5.17 -15.59
N LYS A 142 0.10 4.20 -15.32
CA LYS A 142 1.37 4.38 -14.61
C LYS A 142 2.43 4.99 -15.52
N SER A 143 3.39 5.71 -14.94
CA SER A 143 4.41 6.44 -15.70
C SER A 143 5.82 6.00 -15.31
N PHE A 144 6.77 6.18 -16.24
CA PHE A 144 8.18 5.88 -16.01
C PHE A 144 8.77 6.74 -14.89
N GLU A 145 8.37 8.01 -14.79
CA GLU A 145 8.82 8.93 -13.74
C GLU A 145 8.31 8.48 -12.36
N GLY A 146 7.08 7.99 -12.29
CA GLY A 146 6.53 7.40 -11.07
C GLY A 146 7.27 6.11 -10.69
N PHE A 147 7.54 5.24 -11.65
CA PHE A 147 8.35 4.03 -11.45
C PHE A 147 9.74 4.35 -10.91
N ALA A 148 10.45 5.32 -11.53
CA ALA A 148 11.77 5.73 -11.09
C ALA A 148 11.76 6.30 -9.66
N ALA A 149 10.75 7.08 -9.31
CA ALA A 149 10.58 7.63 -7.97
C ALA A 149 10.33 6.51 -6.93
N ASN A 150 9.48 5.53 -7.24
CA ASN A 150 9.27 4.34 -6.42
C ASN A 150 10.58 3.57 -6.24
N PHE A 151 11.28 3.30 -7.33
CA PHE A 151 12.57 2.59 -7.30
C PHE A 151 13.57 3.25 -6.35
N LEU A 152 13.76 4.56 -6.47
CA LEU A 152 14.69 5.30 -5.59
C LEU A 152 14.28 5.22 -4.12
N VAL A 153 13.02 5.52 -3.82
CA VAL A 153 12.52 5.52 -2.44
C VAL A 153 12.57 4.11 -1.84
N SER A 154 12.11 3.10 -2.58
CA SER A 154 12.11 1.72 -2.12
C SER A 154 13.52 1.17 -1.92
N THR A 155 14.48 1.53 -2.79
CA THR A 155 15.91 1.19 -2.61
C THR A 155 16.46 1.78 -1.31
N ILE A 156 16.21 3.07 -1.06
CA ILE A 156 16.67 3.76 0.16
C ILE A 156 16.04 3.11 1.40
N LEU A 157 14.74 2.85 1.39
CA LEU A 157 14.05 2.19 2.49
C LEU A 157 14.62 0.80 2.76
N THR A 158 14.87 0.01 1.71
CA THR A 158 15.47 -1.32 1.83
C THR A 158 16.83 -1.24 2.50
N TYR A 159 17.69 -0.33 2.02
CA TYR A 159 19.01 -0.14 2.60
C TYR A 159 18.94 0.21 4.09
N ILE A 160 18.12 1.19 4.47
CA ILE A 160 17.99 1.64 5.86
C ILE A 160 17.48 0.51 6.75
N ILE A 161 16.42 -0.19 6.35
CA ILE A 161 15.81 -1.25 7.16
C ILE A 161 16.76 -2.44 7.29
N LEU A 162 17.31 -2.96 6.19
CA LEU A 162 18.22 -4.11 6.26
C LEU A 162 19.50 -3.79 7.04
N PHE A 163 20.04 -2.58 6.88
CA PHE A 163 21.15 -2.09 7.67
C PHE A 163 20.82 -2.09 9.17
N SER A 164 19.63 -1.62 9.55
CA SER A 164 19.18 -1.57 10.95
C SER A 164 19.00 -2.96 11.57
N PHE A 165 18.71 -3.97 10.74
CA PHE A 165 18.63 -5.36 11.16
C PHE A 165 19.94 -6.15 11.00
N HIS A 166 21.03 -5.47 10.60
CA HIS A 166 22.35 -6.08 10.32
C HIS A 166 22.28 -7.23 9.28
N LEU A 167 21.43 -7.06 8.26
CA LEU A 167 21.23 -8.03 7.19
C LEU A 167 21.91 -7.59 5.88
N GLY A 168 22.22 -8.58 5.03
CA GLY A 168 22.76 -8.36 3.68
C GLY A 168 24.29 -8.21 3.60
N GLY A 169 24.98 -7.95 4.71
CA GLY A 169 26.44 -7.86 4.74
C GLY A 169 27.04 -7.03 3.60
N HIS A 170 28.01 -7.57 2.86
CA HIS A 170 28.62 -6.90 1.70
C HIS A 170 27.66 -6.77 0.50
N ALA A 171 26.64 -7.62 0.39
CA ALA A 171 25.64 -7.59 -0.67
C ALA A 171 24.50 -6.59 -0.41
N LEU A 172 24.48 -5.93 0.77
CA LEU A 172 23.41 -5.00 1.15
C LEU A 172 23.07 -3.96 0.05
N PRO A 173 24.00 -3.28 -0.62
CA PRO A 173 23.67 -2.34 -1.68
C PRO A 173 22.96 -3.01 -2.85
N LEU A 174 23.43 -4.19 -3.27
CA LEU A 174 22.83 -4.96 -4.36
C LEU A 174 21.43 -5.45 -4.02
N ILE A 175 21.25 -6.02 -2.81
CA ILE A 175 19.95 -6.46 -2.31
C ILE A 175 18.97 -5.28 -2.24
N SER A 176 19.45 -4.09 -1.85
CA SER A 176 18.63 -2.89 -1.80
C SER A 176 18.15 -2.44 -3.18
N LEU A 177 19.01 -2.50 -4.18
CA LEU A 177 18.65 -2.22 -5.57
C LEU A 177 17.63 -3.23 -6.11
N ILE A 178 17.83 -4.53 -5.83
CA ILE A 178 16.89 -5.58 -6.25
C ILE A 178 15.54 -5.42 -5.54
N GLY A 179 15.53 -5.12 -4.24
CA GLY A 179 14.32 -4.86 -3.48
C GLY A 179 13.53 -3.67 -4.01
N GLY A 180 14.22 -2.55 -4.27
CA GLY A 180 13.61 -1.36 -4.87
C GLY A 180 13.06 -1.62 -6.28
N LEU A 181 13.82 -2.35 -7.11
CA LEU A 181 13.37 -2.75 -8.45
C LEU A 181 12.15 -3.67 -8.37
N GLY A 182 12.19 -4.65 -7.48
CA GLY A 182 11.08 -5.58 -7.25
C GLY A 182 9.80 -4.88 -6.81
N ALA A 183 9.90 -3.92 -5.88
CA ALA A 183 8.78 -3.10 -5.44
C ALA A 183 8.18 -2.28 -6.60
N SER A 184 9.04 -1.66 -7.41
CA SER A 184 8.61 -0.82 -8.53
C SER A 184 8.01 -1.64 -9.68
N LEU A 185 8.55 -2.82 -9.96
CA LEU A 185 7.96 -3.75 -10.93
C LEU A 185 6.63 -4.30 -10.47
N ALA A 186 6.50 -4.65 -9.19
CA ALA A 186 5.24 -5.09 -8.61
C ALA A 186 4.16 -4.00 -8.71
N GLU A 187 4.51 -2.75 -8.35
CA GLU A 187 3.60 -1.61 -8.48
C GLU A 187 3.27 -1.32 -9.95
N ALA A 188 4.24 -1.31 -10.86
CA ALA A 188 4.03 -1.00 -12.28
C ALA A 188 3.32 -2.13 -13.04
N SER A 189 3.18 -3.32 -12.47
CA SER A 189 2.62 -4.48 -13.15
C SER A 189 1.17 -4.24 -13.60
N PRO A 190 0.77 -4.71 -14.79
CA PRO A 190 -0.59 -4.58 -15.32
C PRO A 190 -1.53 -5.66 -14.77
N LEU A 191 -1.29 -6.17 -13.57
CA LEU A 191 -2.13 -7.21 -12.97
C LEU A 191 -3.53 -6.67 -12.68
N VAL A 192 -4.54 -7.51 -12.90
CA VAL A 192 -5.95 -7.17 -12.69
C VAL A 192 -6.31 -7.17 -11.18
N THR A 193 -5.45 -7.73 -10.34
CA THR A 193 -5.65 -7.77 -8.89
C THR A 193 -5.41 -6.41 -8.23
N ASP A 194 -5.99 -6.20 -7.04
CA ASP A 194 -5.79 -4.94 -6.29
C ASP A 194 -4.32 -4.76 -5.88
N ASP A 195 -3.78 -3.56 -6.08
CA ASP A 195 -2.39 -3.20 -5.75
C ASP A 195 -2.09 -3.49 -4.26
N ASN A 196 -3.07 -3.32 -3.37
CA ASN A 196 -2.94 -3.61 -1.94
C ASN A 196 -2.69 -5.11 -1.63
N LEU A 197 -3.00 -6.01 -2.56
CA LEU A 197 -2.75 -7.44 -2.42
C LEU A 197 -1.42 -7.84 -3.04
N HIS A 198 -1.23 -7.56 -4.32
CA HIS A 198 -0.10 -8.13 -5.06
C HIS A 198 1.23 -7.41 -4.82
N VAL A 199 1.22 -6.10 -4.60
CA VAL A 199 2.47 -5.34 -4.38
C VAL A 199 3.24 -5.85 -3.16
N PRO A 200 2.64 -5.98 -1.96
CA PRO A 200 3.37 -6.47 -0.79
C PRO A 200 3.86 -7.91 -0.97
N ILE A 201 3.05 -8.79 -1.56
CA ILE A 201 3.39 -10.21 -1.69
C ILE A 201 4.54 -10.39 -2.69
N ILE A 202 4.44 -9.81 -3.88
CA ILE A 202 5.46 -9.95 -4.93
C ILE A 202 6.78 -9.32 -4.47
N SER A 203 6.74 -8.13 -3.92
CA SER A 203 7.95 -7.46 -3.43
C SER A 203 8.61 -8.20 -2.28
N ALA A 204 7.83 -8.79 -1.36
CA ALA A 204 8.34 -9.64 -0.30
C ALA A 204 9.04 -10.90 -0.84
N CYS A 205 8.44 -11.56 -1.84
CA CYS A 205 9.06 -12.73 -2.50
C CYS A 205 10.39 -12.37 -3.14
N ILE A 206 10.47 -11.27 -3.88
CA ILE A 206 11.70 -10.83 -4.56
C ILE A 206 12.78 -10.50 -3.52
N LEU A 207 12.43 -9.77 -2.46
CA LEU A 207 13.38 -9.43 -1.40
C LEU A 207 13.84 -10.67 -0.63
N TRP A 208 12.94 -11.61 -0.35
CA TRP A 208 13.28 -12.87 0.29
C TRP A 208 14.26 -13.70 -0.55
N LEU A 209 14.00 -13.83 -1.85
CA LEU A 209 14.91 -14.51 -2.77
C LEU A 209 16.29 -13.85 -2.79
N SER A 210 16.36 -12.52 -2.88
CA SER A 210 17.64 -11.81 -2.89
C SER A 210 18.42 -11.97 -1.59
N LEU A 211 17.77 -11.98 -0.43
CA LEU A 211 18.41 -12.25 0.86
C LEU A 211 18.83 -13.70 1.07
N THR A 212 18.24 -14.64 0.32
CA THR A 212 18.56 -16.06 0.44
C THR A 212 19.75 -16.46 -0.45
N PHE A 213 19.90 -15.82 -1.61
CA PHE A 213 20.88 -16.22 -2.61
C PHE A 213 22.08 -15.28 -2.75
N LEU A 214 22.07 -14.12 -2.11
CA LEU A 214 23.17 -13.15 -2.07
C LEU A 214 23.73 -12.98 -0.67
#